data_ed2dcef9da7768b30244c1f3bb9571d8
#
_entry.id   ed2dcef9da7768b30244c1f3bb9571d8
#
_cell.length_a   1.000
_cell.length_b   1.000
_cell.length_c   1.000
_cell.angle_alpha   90.00
_cell.angle_beta   90.00
_cell.angle_gamma   90.00
#
_symmetry.space_group_name_H-M   'P 1'
#
loop_
_entity.id
_entity.type
_entity.pdbx_description
1 polymer ?
#
loop_
_entity_poly.entity_id
_entity_poly.type
_entity_poly.pdbx_seq_one_letter_code
_entity_poly.pdbx_strand_id
1 'polypeptide(L)'
;MPFLLMLVLLAQTTVVPKGVILVKGAVPSASDTATPVPEEGRIGEGKYRNAYFGLTYPIPAGWTEQPAGPPPSDAGGYVLTQFALMDGERVKAHVLVTAQDMFFVPFDAADAKDVAAKTRSMVPDRYKIEPARDRVTIAGRTFYRLAYTAPSAGLHWRMFWTDARCHALTFTFTGTDTAALDAAEKTLHQVALAGEAPACVNDYARENVVEKITPGFAQRYNAIPVRVIIDAEGKVKHVHVLSAFPEQSQAILTALRDWRFKPYAVGGKAVEVETGLMLGQPLRSER
;
A
#
# COMPACT_ATOMS: atom_id res chain seq x y z
N MET A 1 18.25 -49.79 -3.64
CA MET A 1 18.69 -48.94 -2.51
C MET A 1 18.38 -47.51 -2.83
N PRO A 2 17.37 -46.86 -2.23
CA PRO A 2 17.09 -45.45 -2.47
C PRO A 2 17.88 -44.58 -1.48
N PHE A 3 18.64 -43.66 -2.01
CA PHE A 3 19.33 -42.61 -1.24
C PHE A 3 18.30 -41.60 -0.72
N LEU A 4 18.14 -41.58 0.60
CA LEU A 4 17.31 -40.58 1.32
C LEU A 4 18.16 -39.29 1.43
N LEU A 5 17.82 -38.29 0.64
CA LEU A 5 18.43 -36.95 0.73
C LEU A 5 17.80 -36.22 1.93
N MET A 6 18.52 -36.16 3.03
CA MET A 6 18.14 -35.48 4.26
C MET A 6 18.39 -33.96 4.06
N LEU A 7 17.32 -33.19 3.80
CA LEU A 7 17.40 -31.75 3.71
C LEU A 7 17.57 -31.15 5.11
N VAL A 8 18.79 -30.77 5.48
CA VAL A 8 19.07 -30.06 6.73
C VAL A 8 18.62 -28.60 6.55
N LEU A 9 17.45 -28.24 7.08
CA LEU A 9 17.05 -26.85 7.27
C LEU A 9 17.97 -26.23 8.34
N LEU A 10 18.95 -25.45 7.92
CA LEU A 10 19.69 -24.55 8.79
C LEU A 10 18.76 -23.45 9.30
N ALA A 11 18.20 -23.65 10.48
CA ALA A 11 17.51 -22.58 11.21
C ALA A 11 18.55 -21.51 11.57
N GLN A 12 18.53 -20.39 10.87
CA GLN A 12 19.31 -19.22 11.26
C GLN A 12 18.72 -18.67 12.57
N THR A 13 19.36 -18.97 13.67
CA THR A 13 19.05 -18.36 14.97
C THR A 13 19.54 -16.91 14.96
N THR A 14 18.65 -15.97 14.70
CA THR A 14 18.90 -14.55 14.94
C THR A 14 19.02 -14.33 16.45
N VAL A 15 20.17 -13.85 16.91
CA VAL A 15 20.37 -13.47 18.32
C VAL A 15 19.53 -12.23 18.60
N VAL A 16 18.49 -12.39 19.41
CA VAL A 16 17.64 -11.29 19.85
C VAL A 16 18.26 -10.67 21.11
N PRO A 17 18.48 -9.34 21.15
CA PRO A 17 18.95 -8.67 22.37
C PRO A 17 18.01 -8.93 23.54
N LYS A 18 18.56 -9.08 24.76
CA LYS A 18 17.76 -9.28 25.99
C LYS A 18 16.79 -8.11 26.17
N GLY A 19 15.50 -8.41 26.32
CA GLY A 19 14.44 -7.42 26.56
C GLY A 19 13.75 -6.89 25.28
N VAL A 20 14.12 -7.37 24.10
CA VAL A 20 13.43 -7.01 22.86
C VAL A 20 12.52 -8.16 22.41
N ILE A 21 11.24 -7.88 22.24
CA ILE A 21 10.29 -8.80 21.63
C ILE A 21 10.31 -8.51 20.13
N LEU A 22 10.93 -9.39 19.34
CA LEU A 22 10.84 -9.34 17.90
C LEU A 22 9.47 -9.87 17.47
N VAL A 23 8.68 -8.99 16.88
CA VAL A 23 7.45 -9.37 16.20
C VAL A 23 7.82 -9.79 14.79
N LYS A 24 7.84 -11.10 14.53
CA LYS A 24 7.98 -11.64 13.18
C LYS A 24 6.61 -12.00 12.64
N GLY A 25 6.28 -11.48 11.50
CA GLY A 25 5.07 -11.79 10.75
C GLY A 25 4.22 -10.55 10.48
N ALA A 26 3.41 -10.65 9.44
CA ALA A 26 2.41 -9.65 9.16
C ALA A 26 1.32 -9.72 10.21
N VAL A 27 1.01 -8.59 10.82
CA VAL A 27 -0.07 -8.46 11.79
C VAL A 27 -1.30 -7.99 11.03
N PRO A 28 -2.49 -8.59 11.21
CA PRO A 28 -3.67 -8.25 10.44
C PRO A 28 -4.10 -6.81 10.69
N SER A 29 -4.65 -6.18 9.65
CA SER A 29 -5.34 -4.90 9.78
C SER A 29 -6.69 -5.08 10.50
N ALA A 30 -7.22 -3.99 11.03
CA ALA A 30 -8.54 -3.93 11.62
C ALA A 30 -9.21 -2.59 11.32
N SER A 31 -10.51 -2.60 11.08
CA SER A 31 -11.27 -1.37 10.87
C SER A 31 -12.60 -1.39 11.63
N ASP A 32 -13.25 -0.26 11.70
CA ASP A 32 -14.55 -0.10 12.32
C ASP A 32 -15.74 -0.60 11.46
N THR A 33 -15.46 -1.32 10.38
CA THR A 33 -16.42 -1.99 9.48
C THR A 33 -17.38 -1.10 8.69
N ALA A 34 -17.41 0.21 8.95
CA ALA A 34 -18.39 1.11 8.34
C ALA A 34 -17.99 1.64 6.96
N THR A 35 -16.73 1.48 6.57
CA THR A 35 -16.18 2.01 5.31
C THR A 35 -15.33 0.96 4.61
N PRO A 36 -15.31 0.96 3.26
CA PRO A 36 -14.31 0.20 2.54
C PRO A 36 -12.89 0.57 2.98
N VAL A 37 -12.01 -0.41 3.06
CA VAL A 37 -10.58 -0.23 3.35
C VAL A 37 -9.73 -0.56 2.12
N PRO A 38 -8.47 -0.08 2.03
CA PRO A 38 -7.63 -0.26 0.85
C PRO A 38 -7.46 -1.73 0.41
N GLU A 39 -7.37 -2.67 1.33
CA GLU A 39 -7.15 -4.10 1.06
C GLU A 39 -8.41 -4.87 0.61
N GLU A 40 -9.61 -4.29 0.70
CA GLU A 40 -10.87 -4.96 0.36
C GLU A 40 -11.22 -4.87 -1.14
N GLY A 41 -10.28 -5.27 -2.00
CA GLY A 41 -10.56 -5.40 -3.43
C GLY A 41 -11.20 -6.76 -3.77
N ARG A 42 -11.96 -6.81 -4.88
CA ARG A 42 -12.63 -8.03 -5.36
C ARG A 42 -12.48 -8.19 -6.87
N ILE A 43 -12.33 -9.45 -7.29
CA ILE A 43 -12.32 -9.81 -8.70
C ILE A 43 -13.69 -10.38 -9.08
N GLY A 44 -14.19 -9.93 -10.22
CA GLY A 44 -15.44 -10.39 -10.82
C GLY A 44 -15.60 -9.86 -12.24
N GLU A 45 -16.20 -10.65 -13.13
CA GLU A 45 -16.49 -10.25 -14.52
C GLU A 45 -15.26 -9.75 -15.28
N GLY A 46 -14.11 -10.39 -15.08
CA GLY A 46 -12.85 -10.00 -15.74
C GLY A 46 -12.27 -8.66 -15.27
N LYS A 47 -12.65 -8.17 -14.10
CA LYS A 47 -12.20 -6.89 -13.53
C LYS A 47 -11.86 -7.04 -12.07
N TYR A 48 -10.83 -6.33 -11.64
CA TYR A 48 -10.58 -6.02 -10.24
C TYR A 48 -11.31 -4.72 -9.89
N ARG A 49 -12.05 -4.71 -8.78
CA ARG A 49 -12.74 -3.53 -8.23
C ARG A 49 -12.30 -3.31 -6.79
N ASN A 50 -12.02 -2.07 -6.46
CA ASN A 50 -11.71 -1.65 -5.10
C ASN A 50 -12.54 -0.41 -4.76
N ALA A 51 -13.50 -0.56 -3.85
CA ALA A 51 -14.45 0.48 -3.50
C ALA A 51 -13.79 1.66 -2.77
N TYR A 52 -12.73 1.39 -2.00
CA TYR A 52 -12.00 2.44 -1.28
C TYR A 52 -11.38 3.46 -2.23
N PHE A 53 -10.72 3.01 -3.31
CA PHE A 53 -10.11 3.88 -4.31
C PHE A 53 -11.06 4.28 -5.43
N GLY A 54 -12.29 3.76 -5.48
CA GLY A 54 -13.14 3.84 -6.67
C GLY A 54 -12.46 3.22 -7.89
N LEU A 55 -11.56 2.27 -7.67
CA LEU A 55 -10.74 1.67 -8.71
C LEU A 55 -11.49 0.53 -9.39
N THR A 56 -11.51 0.59 -10.73
CA THR A 56 -11.84 -0.57 -11.58
C THR A 56 -10.70 -0.77 -12.56
N TYR A 57 -10.11 -1.97 -12.55
CA TYR A 57 -9.01 -2.36 -13.43
C TYR A 57 -9.39 -3.62 -14.21
N PRO A 58 -9.45 -3.58 -15.57
CA PRO A 58 -9.74 -4.76 -16.37
C PRO A 58 -8.54 -5.72 -16.37
N ILE A 59 -8.82 -6.99 -16.10
CA ILE A 59 -7.81 -8.05 -16.11
C ILE A 59 -7.50 -8.39 -17.58
N PRO A 60 -6.23 -8.43 -18.00
CA PRO A 60 -5.89 -8.83 -19.36
C PRO A 60 -6.41 -10.23 -19.70
N ALA A 61 -6.88 -10.43 -20.92
CA ALA A 61 -7.42 -11.73 -21.37
C ALA A 61 -6.36 -12.84 -21.25
N GLY A 62 -6.75 -13.98 -20.68
CA GLY A 62 -5.87 -15.14 -20.48
C GLY A 62 -4.96 -15.05 -19.25
N TRP A 63 -5.07 -13.99 -18.43
CA TRP A 63 -4.33 -13.86 -17.19
C TRP A 63 -5.10 -14.47 -16.02
N THR A 64 -4.37 -15.05 -15.08
CA THR A 64 -4.91 -15.67 -13.87
C THR A 64 -4.56 -14.86 -12.63
N GLU A 65 -5.53 -14.76 -11.72
CA GLU A 65 -5.30 -14.19 -10.40
C GLU A 65 -4.22 -15.00 -9.66
N GLN A 66 -3.35 -14.28 -8.98
CA GLN A 66 -2.37 -14.88 -8.09
C GLN A 66 -2.85 -14.78 -6.63
N PRO A 67 -2.29 -15.57 -5.70
CA PRO A 67 -2.66 -15.50 -4.29
C PRO A 67 -2.62 -14.07 -3.76
N ALA A 68 -3.52 -13.77 -2.82
CA ALA A 68 -3.53 -12.47 -2.16
C ALA A 68 -2.16 -12.13 -1.56
N GLY A 69 -1.80 -10.87 -1.61
CA GLY A 69 -0.56 -10.37 -1.01
C GLY A 69 -0.58 -10.43 0.52
N PRO A 70 0.53 -10.07 1.17
CA PRO A 70 0.58 -9.94 2.61
C PRO A 70 -0.39 -8.85 3.10
N PRO A 71 -0.80 -8.88 4.38
CA PRO A 71 -1.48 -7.76 5.02
C PRO A 71 -0.72 -6.43 4.86
N PRO A 72 -1.37 -5.27 5.07
CA PRO A 72 -0.72 -3.98 5.00
C PRO A 72 0.53 -3.92 5.90
N SER A 73 1.57 -3.26 5.42
CA SER A 73 2.79 -3.06 6.21
C SER A 73 2.63 -1.92 7.22
N ASP A 74 3.48 -1.90 8.24
CA ASP A 74 3.60 -0.79 9.19
C ASP A 74 4.14 0.51 8.56
N ALA A 75 4.67 0.42 7.35
CA ALA A 75 5.04 1.56 6.51
C ALA A 75 3.94 1.97 5.51
N GLY A 76 2.73 1.46 5.64
CA GLY A 76 1.59 1.83 4.80
C GLY A 76 1.59 1.25 3.39
N GLY A 77 2.33 0.16 3.15
CA GLY A 77 2.34 -0.54 1.86
C GLY A 77 1.22 -1.56 1.77
N TYR A 78 0.46 -1.56 0.68
CA TYR A 78 -0.62 -2.51 0.38
C TYR A 78 -0.35 -3.25 -0.92
N VAL A 79 -0.58 -4.55 -0.94
CA VAL A 79 -0.75 -5.32 -2.18
C VAL A 79 -2.24 -5.46 -2.45
N LEU A 80 -2.71 -4.77 -3.50
CA LEU A 80 -4.15 -4.71 -3.80
C LEU A 80 -4.60 -5.94 -4.60
N THR A 81 -3.84 -6.30 -5.64
CA THR A 81 -4.11 -7.46 -6.48
C THR A 81 -2.90 -7.80 -7.34
N GLN A 82 -2.85 -9.03 -7.83
CA GLN A 82 -1.82 -9.48 -8.74
C GLN A 82 -2.33 -10.53 -9.72
N PHE A 83 -1.81 -10.49 -10.96
CA PHE A 83 -2.17 -11.39 -12.05
C PHE A 83 -0.94 -11.88 -12.78
N ALA A 84 -0.98 -13.08 -13.33
CA ALA A 84 0.09 -13.61 -14.14
C ALA A 84 -0.42 -14.23 -15.44
N LEU A 85 0.35 -14.05 -16.50
CA LEU A 85 0.24 -14.84 -17.72
C LEU A 85 1.16 -16.04 -17.58
N MET A 86 0.56 -17.22 -17.59
CA MET A 86 1.26 -18.49 -17.39
C MET A 86 1.53 -19.20 -18.73
N ASP A 87 2.63 -19.96 -18.78
CA ASP A 87 2.93 -20.94 -19.82
C ASP A 87 3.29 -22.26 -19.10
N GLY A 88 2.30 -23.12 -18.92
CA GLY A 88 2.38 -24.20 -17.96
C GLY A 88 2.60 -23.66 -16.53
N GLU A 89 3.68 -24.07 -15.88
CA GLU A 89 4.04 -23.58 -14.53
C GLU A 89 4.92 -22.32 -14.56
N ARG A 90 5.31 -21.84 -15.73
CA ARG A 90 6.22 -20.70 -15.88
C ARG A 90 5.45 -19.39 -16.02
N VAL A 91 5.82 -18.39 -15.22
CA VAL A 91 5.32 -17.02 -15.35
C VAL A 91 6.02 -16.34 -16.53
N LYS A 92 5.28 -15.94 -17.57
CA LYS A 92 5.76 -15.12 -18.70
C LYS A 92 5.72 -13.64 -18.42
N ALA A 93 4.64 -13.22 -17.79
CA ALA A 93 4.44 -11.82 -17.41
C ALA A 93 3.57 -11.73 -16.14
N HIS A 94 3.73 -10.66 -15.39
CA HIS A 94 3.05 -10.42 -14.13
C HIS A 94 2.59 -8.96 -14.04
N VAL A 95 1.39 -8.75 -13.52
CA VAL A 95 0.86 -7.44 -13.11
C VAL A 95 0.71 -7.44 -11.60
N LEU A 96 1.27 -6.44 -10.95
CA LEU A 96 1.12 -6.18 -9.53
C LEU A 96 0.54 -4.78 -9.35
N VAL A 97 -0.56 -4.66 -8.63
CA VAL A 97 -1.15 -3.38 -8.24
C VAL A 97 -0.96 -3.19 -6.75
N THR A 98 -0.29 -2.10 -6.39
CA THR A 98 -0.02 -1.76 -4.98
C THR A 98 -0.49 -0.35 -4.66
N ALA A 99 -0.63 -0.05 -3.38
CA ALA A 99 -0.83 1.29 -2.88
C ALA A 99 0.19 1.58 -1.77
N GLN A 100 0.75 2.78 -1.78
CA GLN A 100 1.55 3.32 -0.69
C GLN A 100 0.75 4.42 -0.01
N ASP A 101 0.45 4.25 1.24
CA ASP A 101 -0.16 5.26 2.09
C ASP A 101 0.83 6.40 2.31
N MET A 102 0.45 7.63 1.91
CA MET A 102 1.34 8.79 1.98
C MET A 102 1.52 9.33 3.40
N PHE A 103 0.68 8.92 4.36
CA PHE A 103 0.87 9.27 5.77
C PHE A 103 1.99 8.47 6.46
N PHE A 104 2.33 7.29 5.92
CA PHE A 104 3.28 6.35 6.54
C PHE A 104 4.46 6.00 5.63
N VAL A 105 4.60 6.69 4.50
CA VAL A 105 5.73 6.48 3.60
C VAL A 105 7.07 6.66 4.34
N PRO A 106 8.03 5.70 4.25
CA PRO A 106 9.23 5.70 5.08
C PRO A 106 10.36 6.61 4.56
N PHE A 107 10.05 7.52 3.64
CA PHE A 107 10.98 8.49 3.06
C PHE A 107 10.23 9.79 2.75
N ASP A 108 10.97 10.85 2.47
CA ASP A 108 10.38 12.14 2.13
C ASP A 108 9.71 12.05 0.74
N ALA A 109 8.37 12.10 0.73
CA ALA A 109 7.53 12.09 -0.46
C ALA A 109 6.19 12.77 -0.16
N ALA A 110 5.76 13.65 -1.05
CA ALA A 110 4.49 14.35 -0.96
C ALA A 110 3.40 13.70 -1.82
N ASP A 111 3.77 13.04 -2.90
CA ASP A 111 2.86 12.51 -3.92
C ASP A 111 3.44 11.28 -4.67
N ALA A 112 2.67 10.77 -5.61
CA ALA A 112 3.07 9.66 -6.48
C ALA A 112 4.30 9.97 -7.35
N LYS A 113 4.56 11.25 -7.66
CA LYS A 113 5.77 11.68 -8.40
C LYS A 113 7.02 11.42 -7.59
N ASP A 114 6.99 11.77 -6.31
CA ASP A 114 8.14 11.59 -5.42
C ASP A 114 8.42 10.11 -5.17
N VAL A 115 7.35 9.29 -5.04
CA VAL A 115 7.48 7.83 -4.96
C VAL A 115 8.11 7.26 -6.22
N ALA A 116 7.70 7.71 -7.41
CA ALA A 116 8.29 7.31 -8.68
C ALA A 116 9.76 7.73 -8.80
N ALA A 117 10.09 8.97 -8.39
CA ALA A 117 11.47 9.49 -8.39
C ALA A 117 12.37 8.69 -7.43
N LYS A 118 11.87 8.37 -6.23
CA LYS A 118 12.57 7.53 -5.27
C LYS A 118 12.82 6.13 -5.82
N THR A 119 11.80 5.51 -6.43
CA THR A 119 11.95 4.19 -7.07
C THR A 119 13.01 4.24 -8.17
N ARG A 120 13.00 5.28 -9.01
CA ARG A 120 14.01 5.48 -10.06
C ARG A 120 15.43 5.55 -9.49
N SER A 121 15.62 6.25 -8.38
CA SER A 121 16.93 6.36 -7.73
C SER A 121 17.44 5.05 -7.12
N MET A 122 16.57 4.07 -6.92
CA MET A 122 16.90 2.75 -6.38
C MET A 122 17.14 1.69 -7.47
N VAL A 123 16.93 2.03 -8.75
CA VAL A 123 17.21 1.09 -9.85
C VAL A 123 18.72 0.83 -9.90
N PRO A 124 19.16 -0.43 -9.78
CA PRO A 124 20.60 -0.75 -9.81
C PRO A 124 21.27 -0.34 -11.13
N ASP A 125 22.52 0.14 -11.09
CA ASP A 125 23.29 0.59 -12.27
C ASP A 125 23.44 -0.48 -13.36
N ARG A 126 23.40 -1.76 -12.98
CA ARG A 126 23.44 -2.88 -13.94
C ARG A 126 22.17 -3.02 -14.78
N TYR A 127 21.09 -2.32 -14.43
CA TYR A 127 19.83 -2.30 -15.19
C TYR A 127 19.80 -1.08 -16.11
N LYS A 128 19.17 -1.24 -17.27
CA LYS A 128 19.03 -0.16 -18.25
C LYS A 128 17.68 0.51 -18.10
N ILE A 129 17.68 1.78 -17.69
CA ILE A 129 16.48 2.61 -17.71
C ILE A 129 16.20 2.97 -19.17
N GLU A 130 14.95 2.72 -19.60
CA GLU A 130 14.50 3.06 -20.94
C GLU A 130 14.26 4.56 -21.06
N PRO A 131 14.76 5.20 -22.13
CA PRO A 131 14.45 6.61 -22.41
C PRO A 131 12.96 6.71 -22.79
N ALA A 132 12.15 7.27 -21.91
CA ALA A 132 10.73 7.47 -22.13
C ALA A 132 10.27 8.74 -21.45
N ARG A 133 9.06 9.21 -21.79
CA ARG A 133 8.43 10.31 -21.04
C ARG A 133 8.12 9.84 -19.62
N ASP A 134 8.63 10.55 -18.64
CA ASP A 134 8.42 10.25 -17.22
C ASP A 134 6.97 10.55 -16.76
N ARG A 135 6.20 11.26 -17.61
CA ARG A 135 4.81 11.64 -17.34
C ARG A 135 3.93 11.33 -18.55
N VAL A 136 2.83 10.62 -18.30
CA VAL A 136 1.82 10.27 -19.31
C VAL A 136 0.42 10.56 -18.79
N THR A 137 -0.53 10.78 -19.69
CA THR A 137 -1.95 10.92 -19.34
C THR A 137 -2.67 9.63 -19.71
N ILE A 138 -3.33 8.99 -18.75
CA ILE A 138 -4.09 7.75 -18.93
C ILE A 138 -5.46 7.96 -18.32
N ALA A 139 -6.53 7.69 -19.08
CA ALA A 139 -7.92 7.88 -18.65
C ALA A 139 -8.18 9.27 -18.00
N GLY A 140 -7.57 10.32 -18.56
CA GLY A 140 -7.70 11.70 -18.06
C GLY A 140 -6.88 12.04 -16.80
N ARG A 141 -6.09 11.10 -16.27
CA ARG A 141 -5.25 11.29 -15.09
C ARG A 141 -3.77 11.34 -15.44
N THR A 142 -3.01 12.04 -14.63
CA THR A 142 -1.54 12.02 -14.70
C THR A 142 -1.00 10.74 -14.07
N PHE A 143 -0.14 10.06 -14.83
CA PHE A 143 0.68 8.96 -14.34
C PHE A 143 2.15 9.31 -14.53
N TYR A 144 2.96 8.92 -13.54
CA TYR A 144 4.42 8.95 -13.64
C TYR A 144 4.89 7.57 -14.09
N ARG A 145 5.83 7.52 -15.02
CA ARG A 145 6.27 6.28 -15.66
C ARG A 145 7.76 6.04 -15.44
N LEU A 146 8.10 4.80 -15.15
CA LEU A 146 9.47 4.29 -15.18
C LEU A 146 9.47 2.96 -15.90
N ALA A 147 10.38 2.78 -16.87
CA ALA A 147 10.63 1.49 -17.47
C ALA A 147 12.13 1.19 -17.46
N TYR A 148 12.48 -0.06 -17.17
CA TYR A 148 13.86 -0.51 -17.14
C TYR A 148 13.95 -2.00 -17.40
N THR A 149 15.14 -2.47 -17.78
CA THR A 149 15.42 -3.86 -18.12
C THR A 149 16.61 -4.40 -17.33
N ALA A 150 16.58 -5.70 -17.02
CA ALA A 150 17.74 -6.47 -16.60
C ALA A 150 18.24 -7.28 -17.82
N PRO A 151 19.23 -6.79 -18.60
CA PRO A 151 19.58 -7.40 -19.88
C PRO A 151 20.03 -8.85 -19.75
N SER A 152 20.75 -9.21 -18.70
CA SER A 152 21.24 -10.56 -18.46
C SER A 152 20.13 -11.59 -18.21
N ALA A 153 18.96 -11.15 -17.72
CA ALA A 153 17.79 -12.00 -17.45
C ALA A 153 16.69 -11.86 -18.50
N GLY A 154 16.84 -10.93 -19.47
CA GLY A 154 15.79 -10.58 -20.41
C GLY A 154 14.50 -10.11 -19.75
N LEU A 155 14.60 -9.55 -18.54
CA LEU A 155 13.45 -9.17 -17.73
C LEU A 155 13.20 -7.67 -17.86
N HIS A 156 11.95 -7.31 -18.09
CA HIS A 156 11.48 -5.95 -18.26
C HIS A 156 10.54 -5.55 -17.13
N TRP A 157 10.64 -4.29 -16.68
CA TRP A 157 9.72 -3.65 -15.76
C TRP A 157 9.14 -2.40 -16.41
N ARG A 158 7.83 -2.21 -16.27
CA ARG A 158 7.11 -0.99 -16.61
C ARG A 158 6.23 -0.62 -15.42
N MET A 159 6.47 0.54 -14.86
CA MET A 159 5.81 0.97 -13.64
C MET A 159 5.11 2.29 -13.89
N PHE A 160 3.91 2.42 -13.34
CA PHE A 160 3.06 3.62 -13.45
C PHE A 160 2.51 3.99 -12.10
N TRP A 161 2.69 5.23 -11.69
CA TRP A 161 2.20 5.77 -10.43
C TRP A 161 1.18 6.86 -10.66
N THR A 162 0.13 6.91 -9.83
CA THR A 162 -0.85 7.99 -9.81
C THR A 162 -1.36 8.21 -8.40
N ASP A 163 -1.75 9.44 -8.10
CA ASP A 163 -2.34 9.76 -6.80
C ASP A 163 -3.81 9.33 -6.75
N ALA A 164 -4.20 8.68 -5.66
CA ALA A 164 -5.58 8.35 -5.37
C ALA A 164 -5.81 8.29 -3.86
N ARG A 165 -6.70 9.13 -3.33
CA ARG A 165 -7.16 9.12 -1.94
C ARG A 165 -6.03 8.96 -0.91
N CYS A 166 -5.14 9.92 -0.84
CA CYS A 166 -3.98 9.94 0.07
C CYS A 166 -2.99 8.76 -0.11
N HIS A 167 -2.99 8.11 -1.29
CA HIS A 167 -2.07 7.04 -1.63
C HIS A 167 -1.43 7.28 -3.00
N ALA A 168 -0.21 6.79 -3.14
CA ALA A 168 0.39 6.55 -4.45
C ALA A 168 0.03 5.14 -4.92
N LEU A 169 -0.89 5.02 -5.89
CA LEU A 169 -1.19 3.76 -6.55
C LEU A 169 -0.11 3.44 -7.56
N THR A 170 0.36 2.18 -7.56
CA THR A 170 1.38 1.70 -8.50
C THR A 170 0.86 0.51 -9.28
N PHE A 171 1.01 0.58 -10.60
CA PHE A 171 0.77 -0.54 -11.51
C PHE A 171 2.12 -0.99 -12.06
N THR A 172 2.56 -2.19 -11.69
CA THR A 172 3.84 -2.76 -12.11
C THR A 172 3.60 -3.93 -13.06
N PHE A 173 4.17 -3.84 -14.24
CA PHE A 173 4.17 -4.87 -15.27
C PHE A 173 5.59 -5.43 -15.36
N THR A 174 5.76 -6.74 -15.17
CA THR A 174 7.07 -7.39 -15.16
C THR A 174 7.02 -8.68 -15.97
N GLY A 175 8.00 -8.94 -16.81
CA GLY A 175 8.06 -10.19 -17.57
C GLY A 175 9.18 -10.24 -18.60
N THR A 176 9.33 -11.41 -19.20
CA THR A 176 10.26 -11.65 -20.32
C THR A 176 9.57 -11.56 -21.69
N ASP A 177 8.25 -11.64 -21.74
CA ASP A 177 7.43 -11.54 -22.94
C ASP A 177 6.96 -10.09 -23.12
N THR A 178 7.65 -9.33 -23.97
CA THR A 178 7.34 -7.91 -24.22
C THR A 178 5.98 -7.72 -24.90
N ALA A 179 5.53 -8.66 -25.73
CA ALA A 179 4.20 -8.58 -26.36
C ALA A 179 3.08 -8.74 -25.32
N ALA A 180 3.27 -9.65 -24.35
CA ALA A 180 2.35 -9.79 -23.22
C ALA A 180 2.34 -8.53 -22.35
N LEU A 181 3.50 -7.92 -22.10
CA LEU A 181 3.59 -6.65 -21.36
C LEU A 181 2.89 -5.51 -22.10
N ASP A 182 3.03 -5.42 -23.43
CA ASP A 182 2.33 -4.42 -24.26
C ASP A 182 0.81 -4.60 -24.19
N ALA A 183 0.34 -5.83 -24.23
CA ALA A 183 -1.08 -6.15 -24.09
C ALA A 183 -1.62 -5.79 -22.71
N ALA A 184 -0.87 -6.11 -21.65
CA ALA A 184 -1.24 -5.77 -20.28
C ALA A 184 -1.20 -4.25 -20.03
N GLU A 185 -0.19 -3.53 -20.52
CA GLU A 185 -0.10 -2.07 -20.40
C GLU A 185 -1.31 -1.37 -21.07
N LYS A 186 -1.80 -1.90 -22.20
CA LYS A 186 -3.01 -1.37 -22.86
C LYS A 186 -4.25 -1.41 -21.97
N THR A 187 -4.36 -2.37 -21.04
CA THR A 187 -5.50 -2.42 -20.11
C THR A 187 -5.47 -1.28 -19.09
N LEU A 188 -4.30 -0.70 -18.82
CA LEU A 188 -4.19 0.46 -17.96
C LEU A 188 -4.93 1.68 -18.53
N HIS A 189 -5.04 1.81 -19.85
CA HIS A 189 -5.82 2.88 -20.49
C HIS A 189 -7.33 2.78 -20.26
N GLN A 190 -7.80 1.64 -19.75
CA GLN A 190 -9.20 1.39 -19.41
C GLN A 190 -9.45 1.44 -17.89
N VAL A 191 -8.44 1.82 -17.10
CA VAL A 191 -8.59 1.98 -15.66
C VAL A 191 -9.59 3.10 -15.37
N ALA A 192 -10.46 2.87 -14.40
CA ALA A 192 -11.30 3.93 -13.84
C ALA A 192 -10.92 4.14 -12.37
N LEU A 193 -10.80 5.39 -12.00
CA LEU A 193 -10.61 5.86 -10.63
C LEU A 193 -11.65 6.93 -10.38
N ALA A 194 -12.71 6.57 -9.69
CA ALA A 194 -13.86 7.44 -9.44
C ALA A 194 -14.06 7.66 -7.94
N GLY A 195 -14.69 8.77 -7.61
CA GLY A 195 -15.10 9.11 -6.26
C GLY A 195 -14.47 10.38 -5.71
N GLU A 196 -15.20 11.04 -4.84
CA GLU A 196 -14.70 12.11 -4.01
C GLU A 196 -13.93 11.50 -2.83
N ALA A 197 -12.80 12.09 -2.50
CA ALA A 197 -12.00 11.70 -1.35
C ALA A 197 -12.05 12.83 -0.29
N PRO A 198 -11.97 12.48 1.00
CA PRO A 198 -11.69 13.46 2.04
C PRO A 198 -10.41 14.24 1.74
N ALA A 199 -10.25 15.41 2.34
CA ALA A 199 -9.00 16.14 2.25
C ALA A 199 -7.89 15.34 2.92
N CYS A 200 -6.74 15.20 2.26
CA CYS A 200 -5.57 14.51 2.80
C CYS A 200 -4.69 15.51 3.54
N VAL A 201 -4.54 15.39 4.85
CA VAL A 201 -3.75 16.30 5.66
C VAL A 201 -2.83 15.54 6.60
N ASN A 202 -1.53 15.66 6.38
CA ASN A 202 -0.52 15.07 7.26
C ASN A 202 -0.56 15.71 8.63
N ASP A 203 -0.30 14.91 9.67
CA ASP A 203 -0.21 15.33 11.08
C ASP A 203 -1.47 16.01 11.66
N TYR A 204 -2.57 16.11 10.88
CA TYR A 204 -3.76 16.82 11.34
C TYR A 204 -4.27 16.30 12.70
N ALA A 205 -4.39 14.98 12.84
CA ALA A 205 -4.86 14.38 14.08
C ALA A 205 -3.91 14.64 15.26
N ARG A 206 -2.61 14.75 15.02
CA ARG A 206 -1.63 15.05 16.07
C ARG A 206 -1.75 16.49 16.56
N GLU A 207 -1.97 17.43 15.65
CA GLU A 207 -1.91 18.87 15.94
C GLU A 207 -3.25 19.47 16.37
N ASN A 208 -4.37 18.82 16.02
CA ASN A 208 -5.71 19.38 16.19
C ASN A 208 -6.62 18.56 17.12
N VAL A 209 -6.07 17.60 17.87
CA VAL A 209 -6.84 16.87 18.88
C VAL A 209 -7.27 17.79 20.01
N VAL A 210 -8.56 17.76 20.37
CA VAL A 210 -9.16 18.53 21.47
C VAL A 210 -9.40 17.63 22.68
N GLU A 211 -9.96 16.44 22.45
CA GLU A 211 -10.19 15.43 23.48
C GLU A 211 -9.54 14.12 23.05
N LYS A 212 -8.79 13.50 23.96
CA LYS A 212 -8.02 12.31 23.70
C LYS A 212 -8.21 11.28 24.83
N ILE A 213 -8.59 10.07 24.43
CA ILE A 213 -8.61 8.91 25.31
C ILE A 213 -7.41 8.02 24.97
N THR A 214 -6.56 7.72 25.95
CA THR A 214 -5.41 6.83 25.74
C THR A 214 -5.88 5.39 25.57
N PRO A 215 -5.56 4.71 24.46
CA PRO A 215 -5.89 3.30 24.30
C PRO A 215 -5.18 2.46 25.38
N GLY A 216 -5.94 1.60 26.05
CA GLY A 216 -5.43 0.71 27.10
C GLY A 216 -4.98 -0.63 26.52
N PHE A 217 -3.71 -0.77 26.19
CA PHE A 217 -3.11 -2.05 25.76
C PHE A 217 -1.69 -2.22 26.31
N ALA A 218 -1.23 -3.46 26.36
CA ALA A 218 0.14 -3.78 26.78
C ALA A 218 1.16 -3.16 25.80
N GLN A 219 2.16 -2.48 26.36
CA GLN A 219 3.24 -1.88 25.56
C GLN A 219 4.04 -2.97 24.86
N ARG A 220 4.22 -2.82 23.54
CA ARG A 220 5.06 -3.64 22.68
C ARG A 220 5.93 -2.75 21.82
N TYR A 221 7.07 -3.26 21.38
CA TYR A 221 7.94 -2.54 20.46
C TYR A 221 7.47 -2.79 19.02
N ASN A 222 6.37 -2.15 18.64
CA ASN A 222 5.84 -2.15 17.29
C ASN A 222 5.29 -0.77 16.95
N ALA A 223 5.50 -0.33 15.71
CA ALA A 223 4.78 0.79 15.14
C ALA A 223 3.34 0.36 14.85
N ILE A 224 2.39 1.24 15.14
CA ILE A 224 0.98 1.00 14.87
C ILE A 224 0.45 2.17 14.05
N PRO A 225 0.51 2.06 12.69
CA PRO A 225 -0.05 3.07 11.80
C PRO A 225 -1.58 2.97 11.82
N VAL A 226 -2.23 4.10 12.00
CA VAL A 226 -3.69 4.22 12.09
C VAL A 226 -4.16 5.35 11.17
N ARG A 227 -5.05 5.06 10.25
CA ARG A 227 -5.77 6.06 9.47
C ARG A 227 -7.04 6.47 10.18
N VAL A 228 -7.34 7.74 10.12
CA VAL A 228 -8.54 8.31 10.75
C VAL A 228 -9.22 9.24 9.74
N ILE A 229 -10.52 9.07 9.57
CA ILE A 229 -11.38 10.02 8.89
C ILE A 229 -12.15 10.81 9.95
N ILE A 230 -12.03 12.13 9.91
CA ILE A 230 -12.65 13.06 10.83
C ILE A 230 -13.72 13.81 10.05
N ASP A 231 -14.95 13.85 10.56
CA ASP A 231 -16.07 14.54 9.92
C ASP A 231 -15.96 16.06 10.05
N ALA A 232 -16.90 16.77 9.42
CA ALA A 232 -16.95 18.23 9.43
C ALA A 232 -17.20 18.83 10.83
N GLU A 233 -17.71 18.06 11.78
CA GLU A 233 -17.93 18.43 13.17
C GLU A 233 -16.73 18.14 14.08
N GLY A 234 -15.66 17.54 13.54
CA GLY A 234 -14.47 17.17 14.30
C GLY A 234 -14.58 15.85 15.06
N LYS A 235 -15.56 15.00 14.74
CA LYS A 235 -15.73 13.66 15.30
C LYS A 235 -15.01 12.63 14.45
N VAL A 236 -14.52 11.57 15.07
CA VAL A 236 -13.99 10.42 14.36
C VAL A 236 -15.14 9.68 13.66
N LYS A 237 -15.08 9.63 12.33
CA LYS A 237 -16.04 8.94 11.47
C LYS A 237 -15.60 7.51 11.19
N HIS A 238 -14.31 7.31 10.90
CA HIS A 238 -13.73 6.01 10.61
C HIS A 238 -12.33 5.87 11.17
N VAL A 239 -11.99 4.64 11.56
CA VAL A 239 -10.66 4.24 12.04
C VAL A 239 -10.25 2.98 11.29
N HIS A 240 -9.04 3.00 10.74
CA HIS A 240 -8.41 1.84 10.14
C HIS A 240 -7.00 1.66 10.72
N VAL A 241 -6.78 0.58 11.46
CA VAL A 241 -5.50 0.17 12.04
C VAL A 241 -4.82 -0.73 11.02
N LEU A 242 -3.70 -0.30 10.44
CA LEU A 242 -3.05 -1.02 9.34
C LEU A 242 -2.34 -2.28 9.81
N SER A 243 -1.67 -2.20 10.96
CA SER A 243 -0.86 -3.31 11.48
C SER A 243 -0.79 -3.21 13.01
N ALA A 244 -1.43 -4.12 13.71
CA ALA A 244 -1.38 -4.21 15.18
C ALA A 244 -1.81 -5.58 15.66
N PHE A 245 -1.41 -5.96 16.87
CA PHE A 245 -1.94 -7.15 17.52
C PHE A 245 -3.44 -6.98 17.80
N PRO A 246 -4.23 -8.06 17.80
CA PRO A 246 -5.69 -7.98 17.95
C PRO A 246 -6.14 -7.17 19.17
N GLU A 247 -5.47 -7.33 20.31
CA GLU A 247 -5.77 -6.59 21.54
C GLU A 247 -5.46 -5.08 21.43
N GLN A 248 -4.39 -4.73 20.68
CA GLN A 248 -4.04 -3.34 20.40
C GLN A 248 -5.06 -2.73 19.44
N SER A 249 -5.42 -3.44 18.37
CA SER A 249 -6.43 -2.99 17.42
C SER A 249 -7.77 -2.70 18.10
N GLN A 250 -8.25 -3.63 18.93
CA GLN A 250 -9.52 -3.45 19.64
C GLN A 250 -9.50 -2.24 20.58
N ALA A 251 -8.42 -2.07 21.35
CA ALA A 251 -8.27 -0.93 22.26
C ALA A 251 -8.20 0.40 21.52
N ILE A 252 -7.50 0.44 20.36
CA ILE A 252 -7.37 1.62 19.50
C ILE A 252 -8.71 1.99 18.89
N LEU A 253 -9.41 1.03 18.27
CA LEU A 253 -10.73 1.25 17.68
C LEU A 253 -11.73 1.78 18.70
N THR A 254 -11.69 1.26 19.95
CA THR A 254 -12.57 1.71 21.03
C THR A 254 -12.23 3.14 21.46
N ALA A 255 -10.95 3.43 21.71
CA ALA A 255 -10.55 4.74 22.25
C ALA A 255 -10.73 5.87 21.21
N LEU A 256 -10.35 5.63 19.94
CA LEU A 256 -10.38 6.67 18.90
C LEU A 256 -11.79 7.13 18.53
N ARG A 257 -12.82 6.33 18.73
CA ARG A 257 -14.23 6.75 18.50
C ARG A 257 -14.63 7.95 19.33
N ASP A 258 -14.07 8.07 20.51
CA ASP A 258 -14.39 9.14 21.46
C ASP A 258 -13.43 10.33 21.38
N TRP A 259 -12.43 10.27 20.50
CA TRP A 259 -11.57 11.43 20.25
C TRP A 259 -12.34 12.54 19.55
N ARG A 260 -11.96 13.78 19.84
CA ARG A 260 -12.51 14.99 19.23
C ARG A 260 -11.39 15.86 18.71
N PHE A 261 -11.66 16.47 17.58
CA PHE A 261 -10.72 17.31 16.86
C PHE A 261 -11.33 18.68 16.57
N LYS A 262 -10.48 19.66 16.28
CA LYS A 262 -10.97 20.90 15.67
C LYS A 262 -11.51 20.55 14.26
N PRO A 263 -12.64 21.13 13.83
CA PRO A 263 -13.09 20.95 12.45
C PRO A 263 -12.06 21.44 11.42
N TYR A 264 -11.83 20.64 10.39
CA TYR A 264 -10.98 21.05 9.26
C TYR A 264 -11.79 21.89 8.28
N ALA A 265 -11.26 23.05 7.86
CA ALA A 265 -11.98 23.97 6.98
C ALA A 265 -11.15 24.28 5.72
N VAL A 266 -11.81 24.25 4.57
CA VAL A 266 -11.31 24.70 3.28
C VAL A 266 -12.17 25.86 2.80
N GLY A 267 -11.56 27.02 2.55
CA GLY A 267 -12.31 28.22 2.17
C GLY A 267 -13.38 28.67 3.19
N GLY A 268 -13.16 28.42 4.48
CA GLY A 268 -14.10 28.73 5.56
C GLY A 268 -15.25 27.74 5.74
N LYS A 269 -15.34 26.68 4.93
CA LYS A 269 -16.34 25.62 5.04
C LYS A 269 -15.70 24.39 5.68
N ALA A 270 -16.30 23.87 6.76
CA ALA A 270 -15.87 22.62 7.38
C ALA A 270 -16.08 21.45 6.41
N VAL A 271 -15.06 20.61 6.27
CA VAL A 271 -15.07 19.45 5.37
C VAL A 271 -14.45 18.24 6.07
N GLU A 272 -14.74 17.08 5.55
CA GLU A 272 -14.15 15.82 6.00
C GLU A 272 -12.65 15.77 5.70
N VAL A 273 -11.85 15.28 6.65
CA VAL A 273 -10.40 15.17 6.52
C VAL A 273 -9.93 13.75 6.85
N GLU A 274 -9.00 13.25 6.05
CA GLU A 274 -8.31 11.99 6.29
C GLU A 274 -6.86 12.26 6.68
N THR A 275 -6.39 11.57 7.72
CA THR A 275 -5.06 11.79 8.32
C THR A 275 -4.49 10.51 8.91
N GLY A 276 -3.17 10.47 9.13
CA GLY A 276 -2.45 9.38 9.76
C GLY A 276 -2.07 9.69 11.21
N LEU A 277 -2.08 8.65 12.03
CA LEU A 277 -1.52 8.64 13.38
C LEU A 277 -0.53 7.48 13.50
N MET A 278 0.62 7.73 14.12
CA MET A 278 1.53 6.67 14.52
C MET A 278 1.38 6.45 16.01
N LEU A 279 0.88 5.28 16.40
CA LEU A 279 0.77 4.83 17.77
C LEU A 279 1.82 3.74 18.06
N GLY A 280 1.89 3.28 19.32
CA GLY A 280 2.89 2.29 19.73
C GLY A 280 4.29 2.87 19.94
N GLN A 281 5.26 1.98 20.06
CA GLN A 281 6.68 2.33 20.26
C GLN A 281 7.52 1.61 19.19
N PRO A 282 7.83 2.23 18.06
CA PRO A 282 8.71 1.62 17.07
C PRO A 282 10.10 1.38 17.68
N LEU A 283 10.73 0.27 17.29
CA LEU A 283 12.15 0.06 17.58
C LEU A 283 12.94 1.23 16.98
N ARG A 284 13.61 2.02 17.80
CA ARG A 284 14.60 2.95 17.28
C ARG A 284 15.74 2.15 16.67
N SER A 285 15.91 2.25 15.37
CA SER A 285 17.19 1.83 14.77
C SER A 285 18.25 2.79 15.33
N GLU A 286 19.14 2.31 16.16
CA GLU A 286 20.38 3.04 16.43
C GLU A 286 21.08 3.26 15.07
N ARG A 287 21.20 4.54 14.69
CA ARG A 287 21.91 4.95 13.47
C ARG A 287 23.40 4.93 13.74
#